data_a9803def4bf167459a49f4c9fc5a1e80
#
_entry.id   a9803def4bf167459a49f4c9fc5a1e80
#
_cell.length_a   1.000
_cell.length_b   1.000
_cell.length_c   1.000
_cell.angle_alpha   90.00
_cell.angle_beta   90.00
_cell.angle_gamma   90.00
#
_symmetry.space_group_name_H-M   'P 1'
#
loop_
_entity.id
_entity.type
_entity.pdbx_description
1 polymer ?
#
loop_
_entity_poly.entity_id
_entity_poly.type
_entity_poly.pdbx_seq_one_letter_code
_entity_poly.pdbx_strand_id
1 'polypeptide(L)'
;KRRHHKCDVTLEDLKGQWEKQKGRCPYTGWKLKNLINTCHSNQLPRTPDRASVDRIDSSKPYTKDNIQFVSMMAQFAKNNWSESELLNFCESVVANQ
;
A
#
# COMPACT_ATOMS: atom_id res chain seq x y z
N LYS A 1 18.19 2.89 -18.24
CA LYS A 1 16.90 2.43 -18.67
C LYS A 1 15.99 2.12 -17.53
N ARG A 2 14.83 2.65 -17.62
CA ARG A 2 13.89 2.50 -16.56
C ARG A 2 13.24 1.12 -16.56
N ARG A 3 13.03 0.59 -15.40
CA ARG A 3 12.41 -0.68 -15.28
C ARG A 3 10.91 -0.52 -15.08
N HIS A 4 10.16 -1.36 -15.74
CA HIS A 4 8.72 -1.31 -15.67
C HIS A 4 8.19 -2.56 -15.04
N HIS A 5 7.30 -2.38 -14.10
CA HIS A 5 6.44 -3.46 -13.70
C HIS A 5 5.21 -3.36 -14.57
N LYS A 6 4.83 -4.48 -15.11
CA LYS A 6 3.62 -4.52 -15.88
C LYS A 6 2.45 -4.16 -14.99
N CYS A 7 1.56 -3.32 -15.50
CA CYS A 7 0.43 -2.86 -14.71
C CYS A 7 -0.84 -3.11 -15.51
N ASP A 8 -1.56 -4.13 -15.13
CA ASP A 8 -2.82 -4.49 -15.77
C ASP A 8 -4.01 -4.15 -14.90
N VAL A 9 -3.89 -3.12 -14.09
CA VAL A 9 -4.92 -2.74 -13.15
C VAL A 9 -5.75 -1.61 -13.73
N THR A 10 -7.06 -1.79 -13.74
CA THR A 10 -7.98 -0.75 -14.21
C THR A 10 -8.49 0.06 -13.04
N LEU A 11 -9.15 1.18 -13.35
CA LEU A 11 -9.77 1.98 -12.31
C LEU A 11 -10.83 1.18 -11.57
N GLU A 12 -11.55 0.32 -12.30
CA GLU A 12 -12.57 -0.52 -11.66
C GLU A 12 -11.93 -1.49 -10.67
N ASP A 13 -10.77 -2.03 -11.01
CA ASP A 13 -10.06 -2.93 -10.11
C ASP A 13 -9.68 -2.20 -8.83
N LEU A 14 -9.20 -0.97 -8.96
CA LEU A 14 -8.80 -0.17 -7.80
C LEU A 14 -10.01 0.14 -6.92
N LYS A 15 -11.12 0.53 -7.54
CA LYS A 15 -12.32 0.82 -6.77
C LYS A 15 -12.82 -0.41 -6.04
N GLY A 16 -12.81 -1.55 -6.73
CA GLY A 16 -13.25 -2.79 -6.10
C GLY A 16 -12.39 -3.18 -4.92
N GLN A 17 -11.08 -3.02 -5.07
CA GLN A 17 -10.19 -3.35 -3.98
C GLN A 17 -10.38 -2.40 -2.79
N TRP A 18 -10.57 -1.11 -3.06
CA TRP A 18 -10.81 -0.13 -2.01
C TRP A 18 -12.05 -0.48 -1.20
N GLU A 19 -13.12 -0.84 -1.90
CA GLU A 19 -14.37 -1.19 -1.22
C GLU A 19 -14.25 -2.51 -0.47
N LYS A 20 -13.50 -3.45 -1.02
CA LYS A 20 -13.27 -4.72 -0.38
C LYS A 20 -12.55 -4.53 0.96
N GLN A 21 -11.65 -3.58 1.03
CA GLN A 21 -10.92 -3.26 2.24
C GLN A 21 -11.64 -2.25 3.12
N LYS A 22 -12.73 -1.69 2.65
CA LYS A 22 -13.47 -0.65 3.36
C LYS A 22 -12.58 0.55 3.69
N GLY A 23 -11.61 0.81 2.80
CA GLY A 23 -10.71 1.94 2.96
C GLY A 23 -9.74 1.81 4.12
N ARG A 24 -9.48 0.60 4.59
CA ARG A 24 -8.60 0.38 5.73
C ARG A 24 -7.36 -0.39 5.32
N CYS A 25 -6.26 -0.05 5.96
CA CYS A 25 -4.98 -0.73 5.73
C CYS A 25 -5.03 -2.13 6.35
N PRO A 26 -4.73 -3.17 5.57
CA PRO A 26 -4.76 -4.53 6.12
C PRO A 26 -3.68 -4.80 7.17
N TYR A 27 -2.63 -3.99 7.21
CA TYR A 27 -1.57 -4.19 8.20
C TYR A 27 -1.87 -3.47 9.51
N THR A 28 -2.38 -2.24 9.43
CA THR A 28 -2.54 -1.41 10.62
C THR A 28 -3.98 -1.29 11.07
N GLY A 29 -4.94 -1.57 10.20
CA GLY A 29 -6.33 -1.31 10.49
C GLY A 29 -6.70 0.15 10.42
N TRP A 30 -5.76 1.01 10.10
CA TRP A 30 -6.01 2.45 10.02
C TRP A 30 -6.96 2.76 8.87
N LYS A 31 -7.79 3.75 9.08
CA LYS A 31 -8.60 4.29 8.00
C LYS A 31 -7.68 5.12 7.10
N LEU A 32 -7.61 4.75 5.83
CA LEU A 32 -6.67 5.36 4.91
C LEU A 32 -7.22 6.68 4.38
N LYS A 33 -6.35 7.66 4.24
CA LYS A 33 -6.71 8.95 3.66
C LYS A 33 -6.49 8.89 2.16
N ASN A 34 -7.54 9.17 1.43
CA ASN A 34 -7.48 9.26 -0.03
C ASN A 34 -7.54 10.72 -0.40
N LEU A 35 -6.40 11.29 -0.76
CA LEU A 35 -6.29 12.72 -1.03
C LEU A 35 -6.30 13.05 -2.51
N ILE A 36 -6.57 12.08 -3.35
CA ILE A 36 -6.50 12.27 -4.79
C ILE A 36 -7.40 13.39 -5.25
N ASN A 37 -8.60 13.47 -4.69
CA ASN A 37 -9.58 14.44 -5.13
C ASN A 37 -9.46 15.79 -4.44
N THR A 38 -8.51 15.94 -3.54
CA THR A 38 -8.37 17.18 -2.78
C THR A 38 -7.16 18.00 -3.17
N CYS A 39 -6.26 17.42 -3.94
CA CYS A 39 -5.04 18.10 -4.36
C CYS A 39 -4.75 17.77 -5.80
N HIS A 40 -4.20 18.72 -6.50
CA HIS A 40 -3.89 18.56 -7.91
C HIS A 40 -2.41 18.55 -8.20
N SER A 41 -1.60 18.42 -7.22
CA SER A 41 -0.18 18.57 -7.44
C SER A 41 0.59 17.56 -6.61
N ASN A 42 1.88 17.58 -6.80
CA ASN A 42 2.79 16.77 -6.03
C ASN A 42 2.90 17.24 -4.59
N GLN A 43 2.10 18.20 -4.19
CA GLN A 43 2.14 18.74 -2.84
C GLN A 43 1.18 18.04 -1.91
N LEU A 44 0.75 16.84 -2.27
CA LEU A 44 -0.06 16.04 -1.38
C LEU A 44 0.69 15.81 -0.08
N PRO A 45 0.03 15.97 1.05
CA PRO A 45 0.69 15.71 2.34
C PRO A 45 1.17 14.29 2.44
N ARG A 46 2.32 14.12 3.03
CA ARG A 46 2.87 12.78 3.28
C ARG A 46 2.58 12.40 4.70
N THR A 47 1.37 11.94 4.94
CA THR A 47 0.98 11.51 6.26
C THR A 47 1.11 9.99 6.35
N PRO A 48 1.36 9.45 7.55
CA PRO A 48 1.52 8.00 7.68
C PRO A 48 0.32 7.20 7.21
N ASP A 49 -0.89 7.77 7.31
CA ASP A 49 -2.11 7.07 6.97
C ASP A 49 -2.59 7.35 5.56
N ARG A 50 -1.79 8.01 4.73
CA ARG A 50 -2.16 8.24 3.35
C ARG A 50 -2.18 6.92 2.59
N ALA A 51 -3.19 6.75 1.73
CA ALA A 51 -3.33 5.52 0.96
C ALA A 51 -2.23 5.38 -0.09
N SER A 52 -1.73 4.19 -0.23
CA SER A 52 -0.72 3.85 -1.23
C SER A 52 -1.03 2.47 -1.77
N VAL A 53 -0.80 2.26 -3.06
CA VAL A 53 -1.04 0.96 -3.68
C VAL A 53 0.20 0.10 -3.50
N ASP A 54 -0.01 -1.10 -3.00
CA ASP A 54 1.06 -2.05 -2.71
C ASP A 54 0.80 -3.33 -3.48
N ARG A 55 1.87 -4.00 -3.89
CA ARG A 55 1.76 -5.33 -4.43
C ARG A 55 1.82 -6.32 -3.28
N ILE A 56 0.82 -7.18 -3.20
CA ILE A 56 0.78 -8.18 -2.13
C ILE A 56 2.04 -9.04 -2.19
N ASP A 57 2.36 -9.50 -3.39
CA ASP A 57 3.60 -10.23 -3.66
C ASP A 57 4.47 -9.34 -4.53
N SER A 58 5.51 -8.77 -3.95
CA SER A 58 6.34 -7.79 -4.66
C SER A 58 7.17 -8.40 -5.77
N SER A 59 7.20 -9.71 -5.89
CA SER A 59 7.90 -10.37 -6.98
C SER A 59 7.02 -10.48 -8.22
N LYS A 60 5.75 -10.12 -8.13
CA LYS A 60 4.81 -10.23 -9.24
C LYS A 60 4.32 -8.85 -9.65
N PRO A 61 3.81 -8.71 -10.88
CA PRO A 61 3.37 -7.41 -11.36
C PRO A 61 2.09 -6.94 -10.70
N TYR A 62 1.72 -5.71 -11.00
CA TYR A 62 0.45 -5.15 -10.54
C TYR A 62 -0.68 -5.76 -11.35
N THR A 63 -1.49 -6.57 -10.70
CA THR A 63 -2.70 -7.14 -11.29
C THR A 63 -3.81 -7.01 -10.26
N LYS A 64 -5.04 -7.19 -10.70
CA LYS A 64 -6.16 -7.02 -9.77
C LYS A 64 -6.10 -7.96 -8.58
N ASP A 65 -5.44 -9.10 -8.73
CA ASP A 65 -5.34 -10.07 -7.65
C ASP A 65 -4.09 -9.88 -6.81
N ASN A 66 -3.25 -8.93 -7.17
CA ASN A 66 -1.98 -8.71 -6.49
C ASN A 66 -1.83 -7.29 -6.00
N ILE A 67 -2.92 -6.57 -5.79
CA ILE A 67 -2.87 -5.21 -5.29
C ILE A 67 -3.65 -5.11 -3.99
N GLN A 68 -3.23 -4.16 -3.18
CA GLN A 68 -3.97 -3.77 -2.00
C GLN A 68 -3.60 -2.32 -1.70
N PHE A 69 -4.45 -1.66 -0.93
CA PHE A 69 -4.12 -0.32 -0.45
C PHE A 69 -3.58 -0.46 0.97
N VAL A 70 -2.48 0.21 1.23
CA VAL A 70 -1.86 0.20 2.55
C VAL A 70 -1.56 1.63 2.94
N SER A 71 -1.24 1.84 4.22
CA SER A 71 -0.80 3.16 4.65
C SER A 71 0.57 3.45 4.05
N MET A 72 0.86 4.73 3.84
CA MET A 72 2.14 5.12 3.28
C MET A 72 3.28 4.67 4.17
N MET A 73 3.09 4.71 5.48
CA MET A 73 4.12 4.25 6.39
C MET A 73 4.38 2.74 6.22
N ALA A 74 3.32 1.96 6.04
CA ALA A 74 3.49 0.53 5.82
C ALA A 74 4.17 0.26 4.47
N GLN A 75 3.85 1.07 3.47
CA GLN A 75 4.45 0.92 2.15
C GLN A 75 5.96 1.14 2.21
N PHE A 76 6.40 2.18 2.90
CA PHE A 76 7.82 2.44 3.03
C PHE A 76 8.52 1.35 3.83
N ALA A 77 7.88 0.88 4.89
CA ALA A 77 8.49 -0.16 5.72
C ALA A 77 8.58 -1.47 4.97
N LYS A 78 7.56 -1.81 4.21
CA LYS A 78 7.56 -3.07 3.49
C LYS A 78 8.47 -3.03 2.28
N ASN A 79 8.40 -1.96 1.50
CA ASN A 79 9.21 -1.83 0.29
C ASN A 79 9.11 -3.12 -0.53
N ASN A 80 10.21 -3.83 -0.72
CA ASN A 80 10.23 -5.08 -1.49
C ASN A 80 10.34 -6.32 -0.62
N TRP A 81 10.23 -6.14 0.69
CA TRP A 81 10.27 -7.27 1.60
C TRP A 81 8.96 -8.03 1.57
N SER A 82 8.98 -9.27 1.97
CA SER A 82 7.76 -10.05 2.05
C SER A 82 6.92 -9.60 3.24
N GLU A 83 5.66 -9.99 3.24
CA GLU A 83 4.80 -9.69 4.36
C GLU A 83 5.32 -10.29 5.66
N SER A 84 5.79 -11.53 5.59
CA SER A 84 6.29 -12.18 6.81
C SER A 84 7.55 -11.49 7.32
N GLU A 85 8.39 -11.00 6.43
CA GLU A 85 9.58 -10.24 6.85
C GLU A 85 9.18 -8.94 7.52
N LEU A 86 8.18 -8.26 6.97
CA LEU A 86 7.69 -7.02 7.57
C LEU A 86 7.12 -7.28 8.96
N LEU A 87 6.29 -8.30 9.10
CA LEU A 87 5.68 -8.59 10.38
C LEU A 87 6.70 -9.00 11.41
N ASN A 88 7.69 -9.78 11.00
CA ASN A 88 8.77 -10.17 11.89
C ASN A 88 9.54 -8.96 12.38
N PHE A 89 9.80 -8.03 11.47
CA PHE A 89 10.47 -6.78 11.85
C PHE A 89 9.64 -6.00 12.86
N CYS A 90 8.34 -5.88 12.61
CA CYS A 90 7.46 -5.14 13.52
C CYS A 90 7.44 -5.78 14.90
N GLU A 91 7.39 -7.10 14.96
CA GLU A 91 7.40 -7.80 16.24
C GLU A 91 8.69 -7.55 16.99
N SER A 92 9.79 -7.54 16.27
CA SER A 92 11.10 -7.30 16.90
C SER A 92 11.16 -5.89 17.45
N VAL A 93 10.62 -4.91 16.72
CA VAL A 93 10.62 -3.53 17.18
C VAL A 93 9.83 -3.42 18.48
N VAL A 94 8.64 -4.00 18.51
CA VAL A 94 7.79 -3.91 19.69
C VAL A 94 8.42 -4.66 20.87
N ALA A 95 8.99 -5.81 20.59
CA ALA A 95 9.58 -6.63 21.66
C ALA A 95 10.78 -5.96 22.32
N ASN A 96 11.43 -5.02 21.62
CA ASN A 96 12.63 -4.37 22.12
C ASN A 96 12.33 -3.07 22.88
N GLN A 97 11.08 -2.76 23.09
CA GLN A 97 10.71 -1.51 23.78
C GLN A 97 10.66 -1.65 25.31
#